data_ae2079dd757e1a111712a6b0ea8978d2
#
_entry.id   ae2079dd757e1a111712a6b0ea8978d2
#
_cell.length_a   1.000
_cell.length_b   1.000
_cell.length_c   1.000
_cell.angle_alpha   90.00
_cell.angle_beta   90.00
_cell.angle_gamma   90.00
#
_symmetry.space_group_name_H-M   'P 1'
#
loop_
_entity.id
_entity.type
_entity.pdbx_description
1 polymer ?
#
loop_
_entity_poly.entity_id
_entity_poly.type
_entity_poly.pdbx_seq_one_letter_code
_entity_poly.pdbx_strand_id
1 'polypeptide(L)'
;MVYLHKDHPALQQEWNLETFLSYQHINIVWEKSETWALDEVLTELGLQRSIGLTMSNFEQSLFMAAQPTHGMITTAPHYCKSYTEKLHLDLVCLPIPLDQTQQDKLLIPFTMIWHKRNAYNPKLLWLKNTIKSLYEQPSLPQ
;
A
#
# COMPACT_ATOMS: atom_id res chain seq x y z
N MET A 1 -1.19 3.86 -0.16
CA MET A 1 -1.42 4.66 -1.39
C MET A 1 -2.28 3.86 -2.37
N VAL A 2 -2.96 4.54 -3.28
CA VAL A 2 -3.72 3.94 -4.39
C VAL A 2 -2.91 4.09 -5.67
N TYR A 3 -2.86 3.03 -6.46
CA TYR A 3 -2.17 3.01 -7.77
C TYR A 3 -3.18 2.67 -8.85
N LEU A 4 -3.18 3.44 -9.92
CA LEU A 4 -4.06 3.30 -11.07
C LEU A 4 -3.34 3.71 -12.34
N HIS A 5 -3.82 3.22 -13.50
CA HIS A 5 -3.23 3.59 -14.79
C HIS A 5 -3.23 5.11 -15.01
N LYS A 6 -2.18 5.64 -15.65
CA LYS A 6 -2.06 7.11 -15.90
C LYS A 6 -3.23 7.71 -16.69
N ASP A 7 -3.91 6.92 -17.52
CA ASP A 7 -5.06 7.33 -18.29
C ASP A 7 -6.40 6.83 -17.69
N HIS A 8 -6.38 6.45 -16.40
CA HIS A 8 -7.57 5.92 -15.73
C HIS A 8 -8.67 7.00 -15.63
N PRO A 9 -9.95 6.66 -15.92
CA PRO A 9 -11.05 7.64 -15.94
C PRO A 9 -11.29 8.32 -14.59
N ALA A 10 -10.90 7.71 -13.46
CA ALA A 10 -10.95 8.35 -12.15
C ALA A 10 -10.12 9.63 -12.07
N LEU A 11 -9.07 9.79 -12.88
CA LEU A 11 -8.23 10.99 -12.92
C LEU A 11 -8.91 12.20 -13.57
N GLN A 12 -10.06 12.00 -14.22
CA GLN A 12 -10.88 13.05 -14.81
C GLN A 12 -11.99 13.52 -13.85
N GLN A 13 -12.05 12.98 -12.64
CA GLN A 13 -13.06 13.25 -11.63
C GLN A 13 -12.40 13.80 -10.37
N GLU A 14 -13.20 14.34 -9.46
CA GLU A 14 -12.73 14.68 -8.12
C GLU A 14 -12.29 13.39 -7.39
N TRP A 15 -11.06 13.39 -6.89
CA TRP A 15 -10.53 12.25 -6.14
C TRP A 15 -11.04 12.26 -4.70
N ASN A 16 -12.09 11.51 -4.45
CA ASN A 16 -12.74 11.35 -3.16
C ASN A 16 -13.10 9.88 -2.90
N LEU A 17 -13.67 9.59 -1.74
CA LEU A 17 -14.02 8.21 -1.34
C LEU A 17 -15.07 7.58 -2.26
N GLU A 18 -16.02 8.35 -2.77
CA GLU A 18 -17.04 7.88 -3.71
C GLU A 18 -16.38 7.45 -5.02
N THR A 19 -15.54 8.30 -5.61
CA THR A 19 -14.76 7.95 -6.82
C THR A 19 -13.87 6.73 -6.59
N PHE A 20 -13.18 6.64 -5.44
CA PHE A 20 -12.36 5.49 -5.11
C PHE A 20 -13.17 4.19 -5.05
N LEU A 21 -14.36 4.19 -4.48
CA LEU A 21 -15.21 3.01 -4.33
C LEU A 21 -16.02 2.66 -5.59
N SER A 22 -16.14 3.59 -6.55
CA SER A 22 -16.90 3.36 -7.79
C SER A 22 -16.21 2.40 -8.78
N TYR A 23 -14.91 2.15 -8.59
CA TYR A 23 -14.11 1.27 -9.43
C TYR A 23 -13.86 -0.10 -8.78
N GLN A 24 -13.54 -1.08 -9.62
CA GLN A 24 -13.12 -2.40 -9.14
C GLN A 24 -11.69 -2.34 -8.60
N HIS A 25 -11.45 -3.06 -7.51
CA HIS A 25 -10.18 -3.12 -6.84
C HIS A 25 -9.49 -4.46 -7.08
N ILE A 26 -8.17 -4.40 -7.19
CA ILE A 26 -7.30 -5.57 -7.08
C ILE A 26 -6.96 -5.73 -5.60
N ASN A 27 -7.39 -6.83 -5.02
CA ASN A 27 -7.06 -7.19 -3.63
C ASN A 27 -5.81 -8.05 -3.57
N ILE A 28 -5.09 -7.98 -2.43
CA ILE A 28 -3.92 -8.81 -2.17
C ILE A 28 -4.24 -9.69 -0.97
N VAL A 29 -4.06 -10.99 -1.10
CA VAL A 29 -4.28 -11.95 -0.03
C VAL A 29 -2.98 -12.69 0.24
N TRP A 30 -2.45 -12.57 1.46
CA TRP A 30 -1.27 -13.28 1.92
C TRP A 30 -1.63 -14.53 2.70
N GLU A 31 -2.64 -14.45 3.56
CA GLU A 31 -3.19 -15.59 4.30
C GLU A 31 -4.73 -15.56 4.25
N LYS A 32 -5.34 -16.75 4.35
CA LYS A 32 -6.79 -16.91 4.13
C LYS A 32 -7.70 -16.25 5.17
N SER A 33 -7.16 -15.72 6.25
CA SER A 33 -7.93 -15.26 7.42
C SER A 33 -7.75 -13.79 7.78
N GLU A 34 -6.91 -13.04 7.06
CA GLU A 34 -6.65 -11.64 7.41
C GLU A 34 -7.48 -10.69 6.56
N THR A 35 -8.28 -9.89 7.24
CA THR A 35 -8.94 -8.72 6.65
C THR A 35 -7.93 -7.58 6.55
N TRP A 36 -7.90 -6.89 5.43
CA TRP A 36 -7.05 -5.72 5.29
C TRP A 36 -7.55 -4.59 6.19
N ALA A 37 -6.60 -3.86 6.81
CA ALA A 37 -6.92 -2.69 7.63
C ALA A 37 -7.80 -1.68 6.89
N LEU A 38 -7.63 -1.53 5.57
CA LEU A 38 -8.50 -0.70 4.74
C LEU A 38 -9.95 -1.21 4.73
N ASP A 39 -10.16 -2.52 4.61
CA ASP A 39 -11.51 -3.09 4.59
C ASP A 39 -12.18 -3.02 5.96
N GLU A 40 -11.40 -3.09 7.05
CA GLU A 40 -11.89 -2.85 8.40
C GLU A 40 -12.36 -1.41 8.58
N VAL A 41 -11.54 -0.43 8.16
CA VAL A 41 -11.92 0.99 8.19
C VAL A 41 -13.16 1.26 7.34
N LEU A 42 -13.24 0.72 6.14
CA LEU A 42 -14.41 0.88 5.29
C LEU A 42 -15.67 0.24 5.90
N THR A 43 -15.52 -0.92 6.54
CA THR A 43 -16.64 -1.58 7.24
C THR A 43 -17.16 -0.74 8.42
N GLU A 44 -16.28 -0.11 9.18
CA GLU A 44 -16.67 0.84 10.24
C GLU A 44 -17.49 2.03 9.70
N LEU A 45 -17.24 2.43 8.45
CA LEU A 45 -17.98 3.48 7.75
C LEU A 45 -19.28 2.97 7.07
N GLY A 46 -19.57 1.67 7.16
CA GLY A 46 -20.69 1.05 6.44
C GLY A 46 -20.45 0.91 4.94
N LEU A 47 -19.18 0.92 4.50
CA LEU A 47 -18.76 0.88 3.10
C LEU A 47 -17.98 -0.40 2.79
N GLN A 48 -17.87 -0.73 1.50
CA GLN A 48 -17.06 -1.85 1.03
C GLN A 48 -16.52 -1.60 -0.38
N ARG A 49 -15.37 -2.19 -0.69
CA ARG A 49 -14.80 -2.17 -2.04
C ARG A 49 -15.42 -3.25 -2.91
N SER A 50 -15.57 -2.98 -4.21
CA SER A 50 -15.85 -4.01 -5.21
C SER A 50 -14.54 -4.67 -5.62
N ILE A 51 -14.33 -5.94 -5.29
CA ILE A 51 -13.12 -6.67 -5.66
C ILE A 51 -13.33 -7.36 -7.01
N GLY A 52 -12.56 -6.92 -8.02
CA GLY A 52 -12.57 -7.50 -9.36
C GLY A 52 -11.52 -8.60 -9.55
N LEU A 53 -10.42 -8.54 -8.79
CA LEU A 53 -9.30 -9.45 -8.93
C LEU A 53 -8.57 -9.63 -7.58
N THR A 54 -8.02 -10.81 -7.34
CA THR A 54 -7.21 -11.10 -6.16
C THR A 54 -5.84 -11.62 -6.58
N MET A 55 -4.79 -11.06 -5.99
CA MET A 55 -3.39 -11.38 -6.25
C MET A 55 -2.68 -11.81 -4.98
N SER A 56 -1.51 -12.44 -5.12
CA SER A 56 -0.72 -12.92 -3.99
C SER A 56 0.38 -11.96 -3.52
N ASN A 57 0.66 -10.90 -4.29
CA ASN A 57 1.70 -9.92 -3.96
C ASN A 57 1.47 -8.55 -4.62
N PHE A 58 2.17 -7.53 -4.13
CA PHE A 58 2.06 -6.16 -4.65
C PHE A 58 2.54 -6.02 -6.08
N GLU A 59 3.61 -6.72 -6.48
CA GLU A 59 4.16 -6.61 -7.84
C GLU A 59 3.12 -6.98 -8.87
N GLN A 60 2.48 -8.14 -8.72
CA GLN A 60 1.44 -8.59 -9.63
C GLN A 60 0.26 -7.61 -9.67
N SER A 61 -0.18 -7.09 -8.51
CA SER A 61 -1.28 -6.13 -8.47
C SER A 61 -0.94 -4.82 -9.18
N LEU A 62 0.29 -4.33 -9.06
CA LEU A 62 0.76 -3.13 -9.75
C LEU A 62 0.85 -3.35 -11.26
N PHE A 63 1.38 -4.50 -11.71
CA PHE A 63 1.40 -4.84 -13.13
C PHE A 63 -0.01 -4.93 -13.73
N MET A 64 -0.98 -5.47 -12.98
CA MET A 64 -2.37 -5.53 -13.43
C MET A 64 -3.03 -4.16 -13.47
N ALA A 65 -2.81 -3.32 -12.45
CA ALA A 65 -3.31 -1.95 -12.43
C ALA A 65 -2.70 -1.08 -13.54
N ALA A 66 -1.49 -1.40 -14.01
CA ALA A 66 -0.84 -0.73 -15.13
C ALA A 66 -1.42 -1.13 -16.51
N GLN A 67 -2.34 -2.09 -16.57
CA GLN A 67 -2.99 -2.47 -17.82
C GLN A 67 -4.16 -1.53 -18.14
N PRO A 68 -4.13 -0.81 -19.28
CA PRO A 68 -5.15 0.20 -19.59
C PRO A 68 -6.56 -0.39 -19.82
N THR A 69 -6.63 -1.68 -20.12
CA THR A 69 -7.89 -2.36 -20.48
C THR A 69 -8.75 -2.75 -19.29
N HIS A 70 -8.19 -2.80 -18.08
CA HIS A 70 -8.91 -3.34 -16.92
C HIS A 70 -9.63 -2.28 -16.10
N GLY A 71 -9.13 -1.02 -16.10
CA GLY A 71 -9.73 0.05 -15.32
C GLY A 71 -9.84 -0.28 -13.82
N MET A 72 -8.96 -1.15 -13.31
CA MET A 72 -8.92 -1.54 -11.90
C MET A 72 -7.86 -0.72 -11.17
N ILE A 73 -8.11 -0.49 -9.89
CA ILE A 73 -7.17 0.20 -9.02
C ILE A 73 -6.64 -0.77 -7.95
N THR A 74 -5.41 -0.55 -7.48
CA THR A 74 -4.83 -1.34 -6.39
C THR A 74 -4.35 -0.45 -5.26
N THR A 75 -4.30 -1.01 -4.06
CA THR A 75 -3.77 -0.33 -2.88
C THR A 75 -2.48 -1.02 -2.46
N ALA A 76 -1.41 -0.25 -2.35
CA ALA A 76 -0.10 -0.75 -1.95
C ALA A 76 0.63 0.27 -1.08
N PRO A 77 1.67 -0.14 -0.32
CA PRO A 77 2.49 0.77 0.47
C PRO A 77 3.15 1.86 -0.38
N HIS A 78 3.45 3.00 0.25
CA HIS A 78 4.08 4.14 -0.43
C HIS A 78 5.44 3.77 -1.07
N TYR A 79 6.23 2.90 -0.46
CA TYR A 79 7.53 2.49 -1.01
C TYR A 79 7.44 1.80 -2.39
N CYS A 80 6.25 1.30 -2.76
CA CYS A 80 6.01 0.75 -4.10
C CYS A 80 6.11 1.80 -5.20
N LYS A 81 5.99 3.10 -4.88
CA LYS A 81 6.13 4.20 -5.84
C LYS A 81 7.50 4.16 -6.54
N SER A 82 8.59 4.04 -5.76
CA SER A 82 9.95 3.95 -6.33
C SER A 82 10.15 2.69 -7.19
N TYR A 83 9.45 1.62 -6.87
CA TYR A 83 9.46 0.39 -7.68
C TYR A 83 8.74 0.60 -9.02
N THR A 84 7.54 1.21 -9.02
CA THR A 84 6.81 1.49 -10.25
C THR A 84 7.55 2.45 -11.16
N GLU A 85 8.24 3.46 -10.62
CA GLU A 85 9.07 4.39 -11.36
C GLU A 85 10.27 3.72 -12.03
N LYS A 86 10.99 2.85 -11.29
CA LYS A 86 12.14 2.09 -11.83
C LYS A 86 11.76 1.15 -12.97
N LEU A 87 10.58 0.59 -12.93
CA LEU A 87 10.05 -0.31 -13.96
C LEU A 87 9.31 0.43 -15.06
N HIS A 88 9.23 1.77 -14.99
CA HIS A 88 8.51 2.61 -15.96
C HIS A 88 7.06 2.13 -16.16
N LEU A 89 6.38 1.71 -15.09
CA LEU A 89 4.97 1.34 -15.16
C LEU A 89 4.13 2.61 -15.34
N ASP A 90 3.17 2.53 -16.25
CA ASP A 90 2.22 3.62 -16.54
C ASP A 90 1.19 3.82 -15.42
N LEU A 91 1.68 4.09 -14.21
CA LEU A 91 0.89 4.24 -12.99
C LEU A 91 1.00 5.64 -12.39
N VAL A 92 -0.12 6.12 -11.87
CA VAL A 92 -0.21 7.28 -10.97
C VAL A 92 -0.44 6.77 -9.54
N CYS A 93 0.18 7.45 -8.58
CA CYS A 93 0.06 7.14 -7.16
C CYS A 93 -0.71 8.28 -6.46
N LEU A 94 -1.86 7.96 -5.86
CA LEU A 94 -2.71 8.90 -5.14
C LEU A 94 -2.83 8.49 -3.65
N PRO A 95 -3.12 9.44 -2.75
CA PRO A 95 -3.46 9.07 -1.37
C PRO A 95 -4.77 8.29 -1.34
N ILE A 96 -4.94 7.41 -0.34
CA ILE A 96 -6.26 6.83 -0.05
C ILE A 96 -7.14 7.98 0.43
N PRO A 97 -8.34 8.19 -0.14
CA PRO A 97 -9.17 9.35 0.18
C PRO A 97 -9.97 9.15 1.47
N LEU A 98 -9.25 9.02 2.57
CA LEU A 98 -9.73 8.87 3.94
C LEU A 98 -9.25 10.07 4.76
N ASP A 99 -9.95 10.42 5.85
CA ASP A 99 -9.46 11.42 6.79
C ASP A 99 -8.21 10.94 7.55
N GLN A 100 -7.53 11.85 8.25
CA GLN A 100 -6.28 11.55 8.94
C GLN A 100 -6.46 10.45 10.02
N THR A 101 -7.56 10.49 10.76
CA THR A 101 -7.85 9.51 11.82
C THR A 101 -8.03 8.10 11.24
N GLN A 102 -8.67 8.01 10.10
CA GLN A 102 -8.87 6.76 9.36
C GLN A 102 -7.57 6.27 8.72
N GLN A 103 -6.75 7.17 8.17
CA GLN A 103 -5.45 6.84 7.61
C GLN A 103 -4.48 6.31 8.67
N ASP A 104 -4.52 6.85 9.89
CA ASP A 104 -3.68 6.38 11.00
C ASP A 104 -3.96 4.91 11.36
N LYS A 105 -5.19 4.43 11.16
CA LYS A 105 -5.56 3.02 11.34
C LYS A 105 -4.96 2.09 10.27
N LEU A 106 -4.55 2.63 9.13
CA LEU A 106 -3.90 1.86 8.06
C LEU A 106 -2.41 1.65 8.28
N LEU A 107 -1.84 2.24 9.33
CA LEU A 107 -0.41 2.12 9.63
C LEU A 107 -0.11 0.71 10.16
N ILE A 108 0.68 -0.02 9.40
CA ILE A 108 1.16 -1.35 9.81
C ILE A 108 2.49 -1.17 10.54
N PRO A 109 2.58 -1.51 11.83
CA PRO A 109 3.83 -1.39 12.58
C PRO A 109 4.82 -2.46 12.12
N PHE A 110 6.02 -2.05 11.72
CA PHE A 110 7.13 -2.98 11.51
C PHE A 110 7.83 -3.26 12.83
N THR A 111 7.87 -4.53 13.22
CA THR A 111 8.51 -4.96 14.48
C THR A 111 9.73 -5.80 14.20
N MET A 112 10.85 -5.41 14.78
CA MET A 112 12.09 -6.20 14.73
C MET A 112 12.17 -7.11 15.93
N ILE A 113 12.25 -8.42 15.68
CA ILE A 113 12.32 -9.45 16.73
C ILE A 113 13.69 -10.13 16.68
N TRP A 114 14.29 -10.33 17.84
CA TRP A 114 15.54 -11.11 18.00
C TRP A 114 15.53 -11.94 19.27
N HIS A 115 16.31 -13.02 19.28
CA HIS A 115 16.42 -13.89 20.45
C HIS A 115 17.12 -13.19 21.62
N LYS A 116 16.60 -13.30 22.84
CA LYS A 116 17.13 -12.65 24.06
C LYS A 116 18.63 -12.90 24.29
N ARG A 117 19.15 -14.11 24.01
CA ARG A 117 20.58 -14.46 24.13
C ARG A 117 21.49 -13.58 23.28
N ASN A 118 20.97 -12.95 22.24
CA ASN A 118 21.70 -12.10 21.30
C ASN A 118 21.58 -10.61 21.62
N ALA A 119 20.93 -10.24 22.73
CA ALA A 119 20.63 -8.85 23.07
C ALA A 119 21.89 -7.96 23.15
N TYR A 120 23.02 -8.56 23.56
CA TYR A 120 24.29 -7.86 23.73
C TYR A 120 25.35 -8.23 22.68
N ASN A 121 24.98 -8.96 21.63
CA ASN A 121 25.90 -9.30 20.55
C ASN A 121 26.25 -8.04 19.74
N PRO A 122 27.53 -7.61 19.67
CA PRO A 122 27.91 -6.36 19.01
C PRO A 122 27.49 -6.29 17.53
N LYS A 123 27.58 -7.42 16.81
CA LYS A 123 27.20 -7.49 15.39
C LYS A 123 25.69 -7.29 15.21
N LEU A 124 24.87 -7.87 16.08
CA LEU A 124 23.42 -7.70 16.03
C LEU A 124 22.98 -6.32 16.51
N LEU A 125 23.66 -5.74 17.49
CA LEU A 125 23.44 -4.35 17.90
C LEU A 125 23.74 -3.38 16.75
N TRP A 126 24.87 -3.58 16.06
CA TRP A 126 25.21 -2.79 14.89
C TRP A 126 24.13 -2.91 13.79
N LEU A 127 23.74 -4.14 13.42
CA LEU A 127 22.71 -4.38 12.41
C LEU A 127 21.38 -3.73 12.78
N LYS A 128 20.95 -3.91 14.04
CA LYS A 128 19.73 -3.29 14.56
C LYS A 128 19.75 -1.77 14.45
N ASN A 129 20.87 -1.15 14.85
CA ASN A 129 21.02 0.31 14.81
C ASN A 129 21.05 0.82 13.36
N THR A 130 21.71 0.08 12.46
CA THR A 130 21.74 0.40 11.03
C THR A 130 20.34 0.34 10.43
N ILE A 131 19.55 -0.72 10.69
CA ILE A 131 18.19 -0.85 10.21
C ILE A 131 17.32 0.31 10.75
N LYS A 132 17.42 0.62 12.04
CA LYS A 132 16.70 1.75 12.63
C LYS A 132 17.06 3.08 11.99
N SER A 133 18.35 3.36 11.81
CA SER A 133 18.80 4.62 11.20
C SER A 133 18.33 4.77 9.76
N LEU A 134 18.23 3.69 8.99
CA LEU A 134 17.66 3.70 7.63
C LEU A 134 16.15 3.98 7.62
N TYR A 135 15.45 3.48 8.62
CA TYR A 135 14.00 3.69 8.75
C TYR A 135 13.65 5.09 9.28
N GLU A 136 14.47 5.62 10.20
CA GLU A 136 14.29 6.94 10.83
C GLU A 136 14.82 8.10 9.96
N GLN A 137 15.53 7.82 8.87
CA GLN A 137 15.90 8.86 7.92
C GLN A 137 14.60 9.41 7.29
N PRO A 138 14.33 10.73 7.42
CA PRO A 138 13.24 11.34 6.69
C PRO A 138 13.48 11.04 5.20
N SER A 139 12.46 10.52 4.54
CA SER A 139 12.48 10.33 3.08
C SER A 139 13.14 11.55 2.46
N LEU A 140 14.21 11.33 1.70
CA LEU A 140 14.88 12.40 0.94
C LEU A 140 13.80 13.26 0.26
N PRO A 141 13.93 14.59 0.31
CA PRO A 141 12.95 15.46 -0.32
C PRO A 141 12.80 15.08 -1.79
N GLN A 142 11.53 14.97 -2.20
CA GLN A 142 11.10 14.61 -3.56
C GLN A 142 11.54 15.65 -4.57
#